data_5d2f971a8cf0c91500435e1bd2c4487c
#
_entry.id   5d2f971a8cf0c91500435e1bd2c4487c
#
_cell.length_a   1.000
_cell.length_b   1.000
_cell.length_c   1.000
_cell.angle_alpha   90.00
_cell.angle_beta   90.00
_cell.angle_gamma   90.00
#
_symmetry.space_group_name_H-M   'P 1'
#
loop_
_entity.id
_entity.type
_entity.pdbx_description
1 polymer ?
#
loop_
_entity_poly.entity_id
_entity_poly.type
_entity_poly.pdbx_seq_one_letter_code
_entity_poly.pdbx_strand_id
1 'polypeptide(L)'
;MPLPKPTHLYNLSADPNSLEEQRWALVVPDNERGRRLEAILSPLCKRRAEEQRRSVDIYRAPPGMNEKEARKFLADTMYPTSRSSREHASYVLLAGTPEDLSMELQEELTGEGVTLVGRLPFEREDDYAAYVEKVLTRERDAARPQQARAVFLTAQDMSPPVLSGHRFVVAPAAQRCSEARDKGYFPASSLTVEQLPAGAKEKLLELVRAPEPGLLFTLSHGVGAPTSGWVSPEAQRREQGNMWFGQGTALTADEVRQKEFLPGGIWFYFACFGAGTPTRSVFRPWMEQLVQTSVMSQWVLERVDRSRPLDARPFIAALPQAALANPKGPLAVIGHLDMAWICAFHNPRNGETHTHRLEDVLTTMVEGSRVGLALHSLSRFASKADRELRKYHQETAAAGSSGQSLSGEIDEEQAKERTTERAHLWMERHDLTSYTLLGDPAVRLVDRLSR
;
A
#
# COMPACT_ATOMS: atom_id res chain seq x y z
N MET A 1 -22.62 6.44 10.70
CA MET A 1 -22.88 5.03 10.38
C MET A 1 -21.57 4.40 10.00
N PRO A 2 -21.15 3.29 10.58
CA PRO A 2 -19.99 2.56 10.07
C PRO A 2 -20.27 2.18 8.62
N LEU A 3 -19.26 2.38 7.74
CA LEU A 3 -19.39 1.98 6.35
C LEU A 3 -19.59 0.46 6.26
N PRO A 4 -20.40 -0.02 5.31
CA PRO A 4 -20.63 -1.44 5.16
C PRO A 4 -19.29 -2.16 4.91
N LYS A 5 -19.06 -3.27 5.61
CA LYS A 5 -17.87 -4.12 5.44
C LYS A 5 -17.71 -4.50 3.96
N PRO A 6 -16.47 -4.62 3.47
CA PRO A 6 -16.24 -5.03 2.08
C PRO A 6 -16.91 -6.37 1.77
N THR A 7 -17.72 -6.39 0.74
CA THR A 7 -18.48 -7.58 0.32
C THR A 7 -17.94 -8.19 -0.98
N HIS A 8 -16.81 -7.68 -1.52
CA HIS A 8 -16.30 -8.05 -2.83
C HIS A 8 -15.11 -9.01 -2.74
N LEU A 9 -15.28 -10.10 -2.01
CA LEU A 9 -14.36 -11.23 -2.00
C LEU A 9 -14.99 -12.40 -2.78
N TYR A 10 -14.21 -13.41 -3.19
CA TYR A 10 -14.72 -14.54 -3.95
C TYR A 10 -15.86 -15.27 -3.24
N ASN A 11 -15.83 -15.38 -1.93
CA ASN A 11 -16.95 -15.87 -1.13
C ASN A 11 -17.71 -14.72 -0.47
N LEU A 12 -18.64 -14.11 -1.19
CA LEU A 12 -19.37 -12.90 -0.77
C LEU A 12 -20.29 -13.11 0.44
N SER A 13 -20.72 -14.33 0.71
CA SER A 13 -21.61 -14.65 1.83
C SER A 13 -20.85 -14.97 3.14
N ALA A 14 -19.53 -15.04 3.08
CA ALA A 14 -18.68 -15.49 4.16
C ALA A 14 -18.06 -14.34 4.97
N ASP A 15 -17.54 -14.64 6.18
CA ASP A 15 -16.74 -13.69 6.93
C ASP A 15 -15.44 -13.38 6.16
N PRO A 16 -15.20 -12.12 5.74
CA PRO A 16 -13.99 -11.76 5.02
C PRO A 16 -12.70 -11.98 5.82
N ASN A 17 -12.78 -12.14 7.13
CA ASN A 17 -11.65 -12.46 8.01
C ASN A 17 -11.42 -13.96 8.23
N SER A 18 -12.32 -14.84 7.76
CA SER A 18 -12.19 -16.27 7.90
C SER A 18 -11.36 -16.87 6.78
N LEU A 19 -10.16 -17.40 7.08
CA LEU A 19 -9.38 -18.11 6.06
C LEU A 19 -10.03 -19.44 5.65
N GLU A 20 -10.83 -20.07 6.51
CA GLU A 20 -11.58 -21.27 6.16
C GLU A 20 -12.52 -21.01 4.97
N GLU A 21 -13.12 -19.81 4.94
CA GLU A 21 -14.08 -19.41 3.93
C GLU A 21 -13.46 -18.67 2.74
N GLN A 22 -12.40 -17.85 2.99
CA GLN A 22 -11.78 -16.99 1.98
C GLN A 22 -10.51 -17.58 1.36
N ARG A 23 -9.88 -18.56 2.03
CA ARG A 23 -8.64 -19.23 1.65
C ARG A 23 -7.42 -18.32 1.52
N TRP A 24 -6.28 -18.95 1.68
CA TRP A 24 -4.96 -18.35 1.52
C TRP A 24 -4.11 -19.19 0.57
N ALA A 25 -3.35 -18.54 -0.28
CA ALA A 25 -2.44 -19.16 -1.23
C ALA A 25 -1.07 -18.49 -1.22
N LEU A 26 -0.06 -19.25 -1.62
CA LEU A 26 1.31 -18.81 -1.85
C LEU A 26 1.62 -18.79 -3.34
N VAL A 27 2.27 -17.73 -3.81
CA VAL A 27 2.88 -17.67 -5.15
C VAL A 27 4.38 -17.51 -5.00
N VAL A 28 5.14 -18.38 -5.66
CA VAL A 28 6.61 -18.36 -5.75
C VAL A 28 7.05 -18.36 -7.21
N PRO A 29 8.27 -17.91 -7.54
CA PRO A 29 8.78 -18.00 -8.92
C PRO A 29 8.95 -19.46 -9.37
N ASP A 30 8.66 -19.73 -10.64
CA ASP A 30 8.82 -21.07 -11.24
C ASP A 30 10.29 -21.34 -11.63
N ASN A 31 11.13 -21.42 -10.61
CA ASN A 31 12.55 -21.72 -10.75
C ASN A 31 13.11 -22.36 -9.47
N GLU A 32 14.43 -22.56 -9.40
CA GLU A 32 15.08 -23.15 -8.24
C GLU A 32 14.96 -22.28 -6.99
N ARG A 33 15.03 -20.94 -7.14
CA ARG A 33 14.81 -20.02 -6.03
C ARG A 33 13.40 -20.19 -5.44
N GLY A 34 12.38 -20.30 -6.28
CA GLY A 34 11.01 -20.53 -5.81
C GLY A 34 10.86 -21.81 -5.00
N ARG A 35 11.54 -22.92 -5.39
CA ARG A 35 11.55 -24.17 -4.60
C ARG A 35 12.18 -23.97 -3.23
N ARG A 36 13.28 -23.20 -3.13
CA ARG A 36 13.91 -22.87 -1.84
C ARG A 36 13.00 -21.97 -0.98
N LEU A 37 12.37 -20.96 -1.57
CA LEU A 37 11.40 -20.09 -0.86
C LEU A 37 10.20 -20.88 -0.35
N GLU A 38 9.66 -21.82 -1.13
CA GLU A 38 8.57 -22.71 -0.70
C GLU A 38 8.99 -23.53 0.55
N ALA A 39 10.21 -24.06 0.56
CA ALA A 39 10.72 -24.79 1.72
C ALA A 39 10.86 -23.90 2.96
N ILE A 40 11.39 -22.69 2.82
CA ILE A 40 11.54 -21.70 3.92
C ILE A 40 10.18 -21.26 4.46
N LEU A 41 9.19 -21.05 3.57
CA LEU A 41 7.84 -20.60 3.93
C LEU A 41 6.94 -21.75 4.41
N SER A 42 7.39 -23.01 4.34
CA SER A 42 6.60 -24.19 4.75
C SER A 42 5.99 -24.08 6.16
N PRO A 43 6.68 -23.56 7.19
CA PRO A 43 6.05 -23.40 8.52
C PRO A 43 4.89 -22.38 8.51
N LEU A 44 4.98 -21.30 7.73
CA LEU A 44 3.88 -20.36 7.55
C LEU A 44 2.73 -21.01 6.78
N CYS A 45 3.02 -21.74 5.70
CA CYS A 45 2.01 -22.49 4.94
C CYS A 45 1.25 -23.50 5.84
N LYS A 46 1.97 -24.20 6.73
CA LYS A 46 1.32 -25.10 7.71
C LYS A 46 0.38 -24.35 8.63
N ARG A 47 0.81 -23.19 9.15
CA ARG A 47 -0.04 -22.36 9.99
C ARG A 47 -1.30 -21.89 9.26
N ARG A 48 -1.16 -21.44 8.00
CA ARG A 48 -2.31 -21.03 7.18
C ARG A 48 -3.22 -22.20 6.80
N ALA A 49 -2.65 -23.40 6.58
CA ALA A 49 -3.41 -24.65 6.36
C ALA A 49 -4.26 -25.01 7.59
N GLU A 50 -3.71 -24.89 8.81
CA GLU A 50 -4.45 -25.09 10.05
C GLU A 50 -5.63 -24.10 10.18
N GLU A 51 -5.39 -22.79 9.94
CA GLU A 51 -6.43 -21.76 10.01
C GLU A 51 -7.54 -21.93 8.97
N GLN A 52 -7.20 -22.37 7.74
CA GLN A 52 -8.20 -22.62 6.68
C GLN A 52 -8.74 -24.03 6.68
N ARG A 53 -8.29 -24.91 7.61
CA ARG A 53 -8.69 -26.32 7.76
C ARG A 53 -8.54 -27.14 6.46
N ARG A 54 -7.54 -26.78 5.66
CA ARG A 54 -7.29 -27.42 4.35
C ARG A 54 -5.86 -27.05 3.88
N SER A 55 -5.33 -27.86 2.95
CA SER A 55 -4.03 -27.57 2.34
C SER A 55 -4.00 -26.19 1.67
N VAL A 56 -2.83 -25.54 1.69
CA VAL A 56 -2.55 -24.29 0.99
C VAL A 56 -2.33 -24.58 -0.49
N ASP A 57 -2.93 -23.81 -1.38
CA ASP A 57 -2.58 -23.81 -2.79
C ASP A 57 -1.24 -23.05 -2.97
N ILE A 58 -0.29 -23.69 -3.65
CA ILE A 58 1.01 -23.10 -3.97
C ILE A 58 1.11 -23.00 -5.49
N TYR A 59 1.22 -21.79 -6.00
CA TYR A 59 1.33 -21.50 -7.42
C TYR A 59 2.77 -21.12 -7.76
N ARG A 60 3.29 -21.67 -8.87
CA ARG A 60 4.61 -21.32 -9.41
C ARG A 60 4.42 -20.46 -10.64
N ALA A 61 4.83 -19.20 -10.55
CA ALA A 61 4.63 -18.22 -11.59
C ALA A 61 5.92 -17.98 -12.37
N PRO A 62 5.88 -17.97 -13.71
CA PRO A 62 7.04 -17.62 -14.53
C PRO A 62 7.55 -16.22 -14.17
N PRO A 63 8.88 -16.01 -14.02
CA PRO A 63 9.45 -14.70 -13.81
C PRO A 63 9.22 -13.76 -15.01
N GLY A 64 9.11 -12.45 -14.73
CA GLY A 64 9.09 -11.42 -15.76
C GLY A 64 7.83 -11.37 -16.64
N MET A 65 6.71 -11.92 -16.18
CA MET A 65 5.44 -11.85 -16.92
C MET A 65 5.02 -10.40 -17.18
N ASN A 66 4.65 -10.09 -18.40
CA ASN A 66 3.93 -8.86 -18.73
C ASN A 66 2.44 -8.96 -18.36
N GLU A 67 1.69 -7.87 -18.50
CA GLU A 67 0.25 -7.79 -18.17
C GLU A 67 -0.58 -8.90 -18.83
N LYS A 68 -0.38 -9.15 -20.12
CA LYS A 68 -1.15 -10.19 -20.86
C LYS A 68 -0.83 -11.60 -20.36
N GLU A 69 0.44 -11.87 -20.07
CA GLU A 69 0.89 -13.17 -19.55
C GLU A 69 0.41 -13.37 -18.12
N ALA A 70 0.47 -12.33 -17.28
CA ALA A 70 -0.07 -12.35 -15.94
C ALA A 70 -1.59 -12.65 -15.93
N ARG A 71 -2.36 -11.92 -16.74
CA ARG A 71 -3.81 -12.16 -16.90
C ARG A 71 -4.11 -13.59 -17.35
N LYS A 72 -3.34 -14.12 -18.31
CA LYS A 72 -3.47 -15.50 -18.75
C LYS A 72 -3.15 -16.49 -17.65
N PHE A 73 -2.06 -16.27 -16.89
CA PHE A 73 -1.68 -17.11 -15.75
C PHE A 73 -2.77 -17.14 -14.68
N LEU A 74 -3.37 -15.99 -14.36
CA LEU A 74 -4.50 -15.95 -13.42
C LEU A 74 -5.68 -16.76 -13.92
N ALA A 75 -6.10 -16.56 -15.17
CA ALA A 75 -7.27 -17.24 -15.74
C ALA A 75 -7.08 -18.76 -15.88
N ASP A 76 -5.89 -19.20 -16.28
CA ASP A 76 -5.64 -20.60 -16.60
C ASP A 76 -5.20 -21.42 -15.37
N THR A 77 -4.50 -20.77 -14.41
CA THR A 77 -3.81 -21.48 -13.32
C THR A 77 -4.40 -21.19 -11.95
N MET A 78 -4.55 -19.90 -11.59
CA MET A 78 -5.01 -19.53 -10.25
C MET A 78 -6.53 -19.56 -10.13
N TYR A 79 -7.24 -19.03 -11.13
CA TYR A 79 -8.70 -18.82 -11.11
C TYR A 79 -9.40 -19.41 -12.32
N PRO A 80 -9.15 -20.70 -12.66
CA PRO A 80 -9.80 -21.32 -13.82
C PRO A 80 -11.31 -21.38 -13.61
N THR A 81 -12.07 -21.12 -14.66
CA THR A 81 -13.56 -21.16 -14.64
C THR A 81 -14.13 -22.54 -14.30
N SER A 82 -13.32 -23.59 -14.41
CA SER A 82 -13.67 -24.94 -14.00
C SER A 82 -13.74 -25.15 -12.48
N ARG A 83 -13.13 -24.25 -11.69
CA ARG A 83 -13.23 -24.24 -10.22
C ARG A 83 -14.36 -23.33 -9.76
N SER A 84 -15.04 -23.72 -8.69
CA SER A 84 -16.01 -22.86 -8.03
C SER A 84 -15.29 -21.61 -7.46
N SER A 85 -15.93 -20.45 -7.54
CA SER A 85 -15.40 -19.21 -6.94
C SER A 85 -15.10 -19.35 -5.43
N ARG A 86 -15.81 -20.24 -4.73
CA ARG A 86 -15.55 -20.60 -3.32
C ARG A 86 -14.24 -21.35 -3.10
N GLU A 87 -13.63 -21.85 -4.18
CA GLU A 87 -12.35 -22.56 -4.13
C GLU A 87 -11.16 -21.67 -4.42
N HIS A 88 -11.38 -20.45 -4.85
CA HIS A 88 -10.34 -19.47 -5.11
C HIS A 88 -9.85 -18.84 -3.81
N ALA A 89 -8.53 -18.63 -3.70
CA ALA A 89 -7.94 -17.93 -2.56
C ALA A 89 -8.15 -16.42 -2.70
N SER A 90 -8.77 -15.81 -1.68
CA SER A 90 -8.88 -14.35 -1.58
C SER A 90 -7.61 -13.72 -1.00
N TYR A 91 -6.87 -14.45 -0.17
CA TYR A 91 -5.60 -13.99 0.42
C TYR A 91 -4.44 -14.61 -0.34
N VAL A 92 -3.59 -13.79 -0.94
CA VAL A 92 -2.45 -14.26 -1.75
C VAL A 92 -1.17 -13.61 -1.27
N LEU A 93 -0.20 -14.45 -0.88
CA LEU A 93 1.16 -14.02 -0.57
C LEU A 93 2.09 -14.24 -1.77
N LEU A 94 2.67 -13.16 -2.28
CA LEU A 94 3.73 -13.20 -3.29
C LEU A 94 5.09 -13.28 -2.57
N ALA A 95 5.85 -14.35 -2.77
CA ALA A 95 7.20 -14.49 -2.22
C ALA A 95 8.25 -14.36 -3.31
N GLY A 96 8.81 -13.17 -3.45
CA GLY A 96 9.81 -12.83 -4.46
C GLY A 96 9.92 -11.33 -4.70
N THR A 97 11.08 -10.92 -5.20
CA THR A 97 11.34 -9.56 -5.67
C THR A 97 10.53 -9.26 -6.93
N PRO A 98 10.46 -8.02 -7.42
CA PRO A 98 9.84 -7.72 -8.72
C PRO A 98 10.49 -8.43 -9.91
N GLU A 99 11.75 -8.86 -9.79
CA GLU A 99 12.44 -9.66 -10.81
C GLU A 99 11.98 -11.14 -10.78
N ASP A 100 11.68 -11.66 -9.58
CA ASP A 100 11.15 -13.02 -9.38
C ASP A 100 9.67 -13.13 -9.79
N LEU A 101 8.86 -12.19 -9.32
CA LEU A 101 7.42 -12.11 -9.56
C LEU A 101 7.08 -10.67 -9.98
N SER A 102 6.73 -10.46 -11.23
CA SER A 102 6.57 -9.13 -11.82
C SER A 102 5.56 -8.25 -11.07
N MET A 103 5.67 -6.94 -11.24
CA MET A 103 4.70 -5.99 -10.70
C MET A 103 3.36 -6.13 -11.43
N GLU A 104 3.39 -6.45 -12.70
CA GLU A 104 2.21 -6.69 -13.54
C GLU A 104 1.37 -7.87 -13.01
N LEU A 105 2.02 -8.94 -12.50
CA LEU A 105 1.30 -10.03 -11.82
C LEU A 105 0.59 -9.53 -10.56
N GLN A 106 1.25 -8.69 -9.77
CA GLN A 106 0.64 -8.12 -8.57
C GLN A 106 -0.51 -7.17 -8.92
N GLU A 107 -0.35 -6.34 -9.93
CA GLU A 107 -1.38 -5.42 -10.42
C GLU A 107 -2.61 -6.17 -10.94
N GLU A 108 -2.43 -7.21 -11.74
CA GLU A 108 -3.55 -8.05 -12.21
C GLU A 108 -4.27 -8.76 -11.07
N LEU A 109 -3.55 -9.25 -10.05
CA LEU A 109 -4.14 -9.86 -8.86
C LEU A 109 -4.99 -8.87 -8.06
N THR A 110 -4.58 -7.61 -7.97
CA THR A 110 -5.30 -6.58 -7.20
C THR A 110 -6.37 -5.87 -8.01
N GLY A 111 -6.30 -5.93 -9.35
CA GLY A 111 -7.08 -5.10 -10.26
C GLY A 111 -8.60 -5.30 -10.17
N GLU A 112 -9.08 -6.51 -9.92
CA GLU A 112 -10.51 -6.79 -9.76
C GLU A 112 -11.04 -6.49 -8.35
N GLY A 113 -10.16 -6.12 -7.40
CA GLY A 113 -10.53 -5.76 -6.05
C GLY A 113 -11.13 -6.89 -5.21
N VAL A 114 -10.90 -8.15 -5.59
CA VAL A 114 -11.37 -9.34 -4.86
C VAL A 114 -10.24 -10.09 -4.17
N THR A 115 -9.00 -9.87 -4.60
CA THR A 115 -7.82 -10.53 -4.04
C THR A 115 -7.06 -9.60 -3.11
N LEU A 116 -6.74 -10.09 -1.93
CA LEU A 116 -6.02 -9.41 -0.86
C LEU A 116 -4.56 -9.83 -0.95
N VAL A 117 -3.75 -9.03 -1.65
CA VAL A 117 -2.37 -9.38 -2.00
C VAL A 117 -1.40 -8.77 -1.00
N GLY A 118 -0.44 -9.56 -0.54
CA GLY A 118 0.75 -9.10 0.16
C GLY A 118 2.01 -9.64 -0.50
N ARG A 119 3.13 -8.96 -0.32
CA ARG A 119 4.41 -9.35 -0.89
C ARG A 119 5.51 -9.45 0.16
N LEU A 120 6.31 -10.51 0.11
CA LEU A 120 7.62 -10.62 0.76
C LEU A 120 8.70 -10.47 -0.32
N PRO A 121 9.34 -9.30 -0.42
CA PRO A 121 10.19 -8.97 -1.57
C PRO A 121 11.69 -9.13 -1.26
N PHE A 122 12.09 -10.00 -0.35
CA PHE A 122 13.48 -10.06 0.11
C PHE A 122 14.41 -10.66 -0.94
N GLU A 123 15.64 -10.14 -1.01
CA GLU A 123 16.71 -10.73 -1.81
C GLU A 123 17.32 -11.94 -1.09
N ARG A 124 17.48 -11.86 0.23
CA ARG A 124 18.13 -12.87 1.06
C ARG A 124 17.13 -13.88 1.60
N GLU A 125 17.46 -15.15 1.52
CA GLU A 125 16.64 -16.24 2.05
C GLU A 125 16.49 -16.18 3.58
N ASP A 126 17.51 -15.76 4.30
CA ASP A 126 17.46 -15.56 5.75
C ASP A 126 16.40 -14.55 6.19
N ASP A 127 16.14 -13.53 5.38
CA ASP A 127 15.14 -12.51 5.68
C ASP A 127 13.70 -13.09 5.60
N TYR A 128 13.45 -14.07 4.72
CA TYR A 128 12.20 -14.83 4.70
C TYR A 128 12.05 -15.68 5.96
N ALA A 129 13.12 -16.39 6.36
CA ALA A 129 13.11 -17.23 7.56
C ALA A 129 12.85 -16.39 8.82
N ALA A 130 13.53 -15.25 8.96
CA ALA A 130 13.33 -14.32 10.07
C ALA A 130 11.90 -13.75 10.12
N TYR A 131 11.32 -13.44 8.97
CA TYR A 131 9.94 -12.98 8.88
C TYR A 131 8.95 -14.07 9.31
N VAL A 132 9.11 -15.30 8.82
CA VAL A 132 8.26 -16.44 9.19
C VAL A 132 8.31 -16.70 10.68
N GLU A 133 9.50 -16.76 11.26
CA GLU A 133 9.68 -16.99 12.69
C GLU A 133 8.99 -15.89 13.52
N LYS A 134 9.16 -14.62 13.14
CA LYS A 134 8.51 -13.49 13.80
C LYS A 134 6.98 -13.62 13.78
N VAL A 135 6.38 -13.89 12.61
CA VAL A 135 4.93 -14.05 12.47
C VAL A 135 4.43 -15.19 13.34
N LEU A 136 5.06 -16.37 13.24
CA LEU A 136 4.65 -17.55 13.99
C LEU A 136 4.81 -17.38 15.50
N THR A 137 5.91 -16.75 15.95
CA THR A 137 6.12 -16.42 17.36
C THR A 137 5.02 -15.51 17.86
N ARG A 138 4.69 -14.47 17.10
CA ARG A 138 3.64 -13.52 17.47
C ARG A 138 2.25 -14.15 17.51
N GLU A 139 1.92 -15.04 16.57
CA GLU A 139 0.61 -15.70 16.51
C GLU A 139 0.43 -16.81 17.57
N ARG A 140 1.53 -17.37 18.09
CA ARG A 140 1.51 -18.38 19.16
C ARG A 140 1.49 -17.78 20.56
N ASP A 141 1.78 -16.49 20.68
CA ASP A 141 1.84 -15.83 21.98
C ASP A 141 0.44 -15.73 22.61
N ALA A 142 0.20 -16.59 23.59
CA ALA A 142 -1.08 -16.61 24.35
C ALA A 142 -1.29 -15.34 25.20
N ALA A 143 -0.22 -14.59 25.49
CA ALA A 143 -0.27 -13.32 26.22
C ALA A 143 -0.42 -12.11 25.29
N ARG A 144 -0.72 -12.34 24.02
CA ARG A 144 -0.90 -11.28 23.03
C ARG A 144 -1.92 -10.26 23.49
N PRO A 145 -1.59 -8.94 23.52
CA PRO A 145 -2.53 -7.91 23.90
C PRO A 145 -3.77 -7.91 23.01
N GLN A 146 -4.93 -7.69 23.61
CA GLN A 146 -6.20 -7.60 22.89
C GLN A 146 -6.40 -6.25 22.19
N GLN A 147 -5.63 -5.24 22.58
CA GLN A 147 -5.67 -3.90 22.01
C GLN A 147 -4.26 -3.46 21.63
N ALA A 148 -4.17 -2.69 20.56
CA ALA A 148 -2.94 -2.07 20.11
C ALA A 148 -2.96 -0.57 20.41
N ARG A 149 -1.77 0.03 20.59
CA ARG A 149 -1.61 1.48 20.57
C ARG A 149 -1.66 2.00 19.13
N ALA A 150 -2.16 3.23 18.94
CA ALA A 150 -2.13 3.95 17.67
C ALA A 150 -1.22 5.18 17.77
N VAL A 151 -0.31 5.34 16.82
CA VAL A 151 0.61 6.46 16.76
C VAL A 151 0.50 7.13 15.40
N PHE A 152 0.13 8.40 15.38
CA PHE A 152 0.16 9.27 14.21
C PHE A 152 1.40 10.15 14.31
N LEU A 153 2.27 10.11 13.31
CA LEU A 153 3.52 10.84 13.34
C LEU A 153 3.75 11.59 12.03
N THR A 154 4.08 12.86 12.14
CA THR A 154 4.55 13.67 11.01
C THR A 154 6.01 14.05 11.22
N ALA A 155 6.89 13.67 10.30
CA ALA A 155 8.27 14.17 10.27
C ALA A 155 8.28 15.55 9.58
N GLN A 156 8.31 16.60 10.37
CA GLN A 156 8.28 17.98 9.88
C GLN A 156 9.63 18.40 9.30
N ASP A 157 9.63 18.74 8.02
CA ASP A 157 10.78 19.36 7.35
C ASP A 157 10.50 20.80 6.88
N MET A 158 9.33 21.32 7.28
CA MET A 158 8.81 22.66 6.96
C MET A 158 8.49 22.86 5.47
N SER A 159 8.49 21.81 4.68
CA SER A 159 8.10 21.86 3.26
C SER A 159 6.58 21.98 3.09
N PRO A 160 6.08 22.72 2.06
CA PRO A 160 4.66 22.84 1.80
C PRO A 160 3.91 21.50 1.66
N PRO A 161 4.45 20.45 1.00
CA PRO A 161 3.77 19.18 0.91
C PRO A 161 3.56 18.49 2.27
N VAL A 162 4.57 18.48 3.15
CA VAL A 162 4.44 17.87 4.49
C VAL A 162 3.50 18.68 5.37
N LEU A 163 3.57 20.02 5.33
CA LEU A 163 2.63 20.88 6.06
C LEU A 163 1.18 20.66 5.58
N SER A 164 0.95 20.58 4.28
CA SER A 164 -0.37 20.30 3.70
C SER A 164 -0.86 18.91 4.07
N GLY A 165 -0.01 17.89 3.96
CA GLY A 165 -0.33 16.51 4.34
C GLY A 165 -0.70 16.40 5.82
N HIS A 166 0.04 17.07 6.71
CA HIS A 166 -0.32 17.13 8.12
C HIS A 166 -1.68 17.82 8.33
N ARG A 167 -1.87 19.00 7.75
CA ARG A 167 -3.09 19.81 7.93
C ARG A 167 -4.34 19.13 7.39
N PHE A 168 -4.26 18.53 6.21
CA PHE A 168 -5.45 18.02 5.49
C PHE A 168 -5.65 16.51 5.62
N VAL A 169 -4.64 15.76 6.07
CA VAL A 169 -4.73 14.29 6.19
C VAL A 169 -4.50 13.83 7.62
N VAL A 170 -3.30 14.08 8.20
CA VAL A 170 -2.92 13.48 9.49
C VAL A 170 -3.75 14.02 10.64
N ALA A 171 -3.80 15.34 10.81
CA ALA A 171 -4.51 15.96 11.93
C ALA A 171 -6.02 15.65 11.92
N PRO A 172 -6.75 15.78 10.78
CA PRO A 172 -8.17 15.41 10.73
C PRO A 172 -8.41 13.91 10.94
N ALA A 173 -7.55 13.02 10.40
CA ALA A 173 -7.70 11.58 10.60
C ALA A 173 -7.47 11.20 12.07
N ALA A 174 -6.44 11.73 12.70
CA ALA A 174 -6.15 11.50 14.12
C ALA A 174 -7.28 12.01 15.03
N GLN A 175 -7.84 13.18 14.73
CA GLN A 175 -8.99 13.71 15.45
C GLN A 175 -10.20 12.78 15.34
N ARG A 176 -10.55 12.33 14.13
CA ARG A 176 -11.67 11.39 13.90
C ARG A 176 -11.45 10.06 14.63
N CYS A 177 -10.23 9.51 14.56
CA CYS A 177 -9.90 8.28 15.30
C CYS A 177 -9.99 8.49 16.83
N SER A 178 -9.60 9.67 17.35
CA SER A 178 -9.74 10.00 18.77
C SER A 178 -11.21 10.08 19.18
N GLU A 179 -12.04 10.78 18.41
CA GLU A 179 -13.48 10.88 18.65
C GLU A 179 -14.18 9.50 18.57
N ALA A 180 -13.75 8.67 17.61
CA ALA A 180 -14.24 7.30 17.46
C ALA A 180 -13.81 6.41 18.65
N ARG A 181 -12.57 6.60 19.15
CA ARG A 181 -12.05 5.91 20.34
C ARG A 181 -12.87 6.25 21.60
N ASP A 182 -13.16 7.51 21.82
CA ASP A 182 -13.97 7.97 22.95
C ASP A 182 -15.39 7.39 22.94
N LYS A 183 -15.90 7.08 21.73
CA LYS A 183 -17.19 6.39 21.52
C LYS A 183 -17.10 4.86 21.46
N GLY A 184 -15.90 4.28 21.64
CA GLY A 184 -15.67 2.83 21.57
C GLY A 184 -15.64 2.23 20.16
N TYR A 185 -15.58 3.04 19.11
CA TYR A 185 -15.54 2.59 17.71
C TYR A 185 -14.13 2.44 17.15
N PHE A 186 -13.12 2.95 17.83
CA PHE A 186 -11.71 2.78 17.51
C PHE A 186 -10.99 2.16 18.71
N PRO A 187 -10.94 0.83 18.84
CA PRO A 187 -10.54 0.14 20.06
C PRO A 187 -9.02 0.08 20.26
N ALA A 188 -8.34 1.22 20.14
CA ALA A 188 -6.93 1.33 20.49
C ALA A 188 -6.75 1.57 22.00
N SER A 189 -5.74 0.91 22.61
CA SER A 189 -5.37 1.12 24.03
C SER A 189 -4.96 2.55 24.32
N SER A 190 -4.24 3.18 23.36
CA SER A 190 -3.87 4.59 23.38
C SER A 190 -3.82 5.16 21.98
N LEU A 191 -3.95 6.48 21.87
CA LEU A 191 -3.75 7.22 20.62
C LEU A 191 -2.82 8.40 20.89
N THR A 192 -1.71 8.45 20.16
CA THR A 192 -0.69 9.50 20.26
C THR A 192 -0.54 10.21 18.92
N VAL A 193 -0.43 11.53 18.94
CA VAL A 193 -0.20 12.36 17.75
C VAL A 193 1.06 13.16 17.94
N GLU A 194 2.06 12.93 17.10
CA GLU A 194 3.38 13.56 17.22
C GLU A 194 3.76 14.30 15.93
N GLN A 195 4.27 15.50 16.10
CA GLN A 195 4.95 16.25 15.04
C GLN A 195 6.43 16.39 15.42
N LEU A 196 7.27 15.61 14.77
CA LEU A 196 8.69 15.63 15.03
C LEU A 196 9.36 16.76 14.25
N PRO A 197 10.13 17.63 14.91
CA PRO A 197 10.86 18.68 14.22
C PRO A 197 11.93 18.11 13.28
N ALA A 198 12.40 18.94 12.35
CA ALA A 198 13.45 18.55 11.40
C ALA A 198 14.67 17.97 12.13
N GLY A 199 15.17 16.84 11.61
CA GLY A 199 16.31 16.11 12.18
C GLY A 199 15.99 15.19 13.38
N ALA A 200 14.77 15.21 13.93
CA ALA A 200 14.45 14.51 15.19
C ALA A 200 14.11 13.00 14.99
N LYS A 201 14.84 12.31 14.16
CA LYS A 201 14.68 10.87 13.86
C LYS A 201 14.72 9.97 15.12
N GLU A 202 15.58 10.30 16.09
CA GLU A 202 15.76 9.48 17.29
C GLU A 202 14.48 9.40 18.15
N LYS A 203 13.65 10.45 18.14
CA LYS A 203 12.35 10.42 18.83
C LYS A 203 11.39 9.39 18.22
N LEU A 204 11.38 9.22 16.89
CA LEU A 204 10.63 8.14 16.26
C LEU A 204 11.13 6.79 16.77
N LEU A 205 12.45 6.57 16.77
CA LEU A 205 13.04 5.31 17.18
C LEU A 205 12.75 4.99 18.66
N GLU A 206 12.64 5.99 19.52
CA GLU A 206 12.20 5.82 20.92
C GLU A 206 10.72 5.40 20.99
N LEU A 207 9.85 6.10 20.27
CA LEU A 207 8.40 5.84 20.27
C LEU A 207 8.04 4.42 19.76
N VAL A 208 8.78 3.94 18.75
CA VAL A 208 8.46 2.64 18.12
C VAL A 208 9.03 1.43 18.83
N ARG A 209 9.91 1.61 19.83
CA ARG A 209 10.50 0.52 20.63
C ARG A 209 9.55 -0.08 21.67
N ALA A 210 8.40 0.54 21.92
CA ALA A 210 7.46 0.02 22.91
C ALA A 210 7.08 -1.44 22.58
N PRO A 211 7.04 -2.33 23.58
CA PRO A 211 6.80 -3.76 23.39
C PRO A 211 5.35 -4.08 22.97
N GLU A 212 4.41 -3.17 23.28
CA GLU A 212 3.02 -3.33 22.85
C GLU A 212 2.90 -3.19 21.34
N PRO A 213 2.09 -4.02 20.68
CA PRO A 213 1.84 -3.90 19.25
C PRO A 213 1.29 -2.52 18.92
N GLY A 214 1.84 -1.90 17.89
CA GLY A 214 1.46 -0.57 17.48
C GLY A 214 0.93 -0.52 16.05
N LEU A 215 -0.12 0.26 15.85
CA LEU A 215 -0.44 0.81 14.56
C LEU A 215 0.32 2.12 14.43
N LEU A 216 1.31 2.16 13.55
CA LEU A 216 2.09 3.35 13.27
C LEU A 216 1.65 3.94 11.93
N PHE A 217 1.08 5.14 11.95
CA PHE A 217 0.85 5.95 10.75
C PHE A 217 1.91 7.05 10.68
N THR A 218 2.69 7.11 9.60
CA THR A 218 3.71 8.16 9.43
C THR A 218 3.50 8.93 8.13
N LEU A 219 3.65 10.26 8.22
CA LEU A 219 3.75 11.17 7.07
C LEU A 219 5.15 11.78 7.02
N SER A 220 5.81 11.64 5.87
CA SER A 220 7.09 12.30 5.57
C SER A 220 7.26 12.46 4.06
N HIS A 221 8.30 13.18 3.62
CA HIS A 221 8.84 12.87 2.30
C HIS A 221 9.49 11.49 2.30
N GLY A 222 9.37 10.76 1.20
CA GLY A 222 10.31 9.70 0.85
C GLY A 222 11.50 10.31 0.11
N VAL A 223 12.70 9.85 0.42
CA VAL A 223 13.90 10.29 -0.32
C VAL A 223 13.70 10.01 -1.81
N GLY A 224 13.74 11.04 -2.63
CA GLY A 224 13.68 10.97 -4.08
C GLY A 224 15.04 11.25 -4.71
N ALA A 225 15.08 11.34 -6.04
CA ALA A 225 16.32 11.60 -6.75
C ALA A 225 17.00 12.91 -6.30
N PRO A 226 18.32 12.88 -6.01
CA PRO A 226 19.11 14.08 -5.81
C PRO A 226 19.04 15.02 -7.04
N THR A 227 19.36 16.28 -6.87
CA THR A 227 19.38 17.25 -7.98
C THR A 227 20.36 16.83 -9.09
N SER A 228 21.49 16.19 -8.71
CA SER A 228 22.49 15.63 -9.63
C SER A 228 22.08 14.29 -10.26
N GLY A 229 20.90 13.74 -9.87
CA GLY A 229 20.52 12.36 -10.21
C GLY A 229 21.20 11.32 -9.30
N TRP A 230 20.79 10.06 -9.46
CA TRP A 230 21.41 8.92 -8.77
C TRP A 230 22.75 8.55 -9.39
N VAL A 231 23.71 8.17 -8.57
CA VAL A 231 25.06 7.78 -9.02
C VAL A 231 25.12 6.33 -9.52
N SER A 232 24.23 5.46 -9.04
CA SER A 232 24.10 4.08 -9.49
C SER A 232 22.71 3.51 -9.14
N PRO A 233 22.27 2.42 -9.82
CA PRO A 233 21.05 1.69 -9.46
C PRO A 233 21.07 1.18 -8.00
N GLU A 234 22.20 0.74 -7.49
CA GLU A 234 22.37 0.22 -6.12
C GLU A 234 22.19 1.35 -5.09
N ALA A 235 22.76 2.53 -5.35
CA ALA A 235 22.56 3.71 -4.50
C ALA A 235 21.09 4.12 -4.47
N GLN A 236 20.44 4.12 -5.64
CA GLN A 236 19.02 4.40 -5.75
C GLN A 236 18.18 3.41 -4.94
N ARG A 237 18.37 2.10 -5.13
CA ARG A 237 17.63 1.06 -4.40
C ARG A 237 17.82 1.15 -2.89
N ARG A 238 19.02 1.50 -2.43
CA ARG A 238 19.33 1.65 -1.00
C ARG A 238 18.65 2.87 -0.37
N GLU A 239 18.48 3.96 -1.11
CA GLU A 239 18.12 5.25 -0.54
C GLU A 239 16.71 5.75 -0.92
N GLN A 240 16.24 5.44 -2.15
CA GLN A 240 14.93 5.93 -2.60
C GLN A 240 13.81 5.32 -1.77
N GLY A 241 12.93 6.19 -1.25
CA GLY A 241 11.85 5.81 -0.36
C GLY A 241 12.23 5.79 1.14
N ASN A 242 13.48 6.08 1.51
CA ASN A 242 13.84 6.28 2.93
C ASN A 242 13.05 7.46 3.53
N MET A 243 12.68 7.34 4.81
CA MET A 243 11.89 8.35 5.51
C MET A 243 12.72 9.60 5.80
N TRP A 244 12.34 10.73 5.21
CA TRP A 244 13.07 11.99 5.32
C TRP A 244 12.60 12.83 6.51
N PHE A 245 13.55 13.35 7.30
CA PHE A 245 13.30 14.20 8.46
C PHE A 245 13.79 15.65 8.28
N GLY A 246 14.24 16.03 7.09
CA GLY A 246 14.86 17.33 6.86
C GLY A 246 16.32 17.40 7.34
N GLN A 247 16.99 18.53 7.05
CA GLN A 247 18.36 18.80 7.50
C GLN A 247 19.38 17.69 7.20
N GLY A 248 19.25 17.05 6.03
CA GLY A 248 20.16 15.96 5.63
C GLY A 248 19.93 14.63 6.39
N THR A 249 18.85 14.52 7.17
CA THR A 249 18.56 13.36 8.01
C THR A 249 17.47 12.49 7.41
N ALA A 250 17.75 11.19 7.24
CA ALA A 250 16.78 10.18 6.86
C ALA A 250 16.86 8.98 7.81
N LEU A 251 15.76 8.26 7.99
CA LEU A 251 15.75 6.92 8.56
C LEU A 251 16.12 5.94 7.46
N THR A 252 17.17 5.17 7.68
CA THR A 252 17.72 4.24 6.69
C THR A 252 17.35 2.78 6.97
N ALA A 253 17.43 1.95 5.95
CA ALA A 253 17.24 0.51 6.07
C ALA A 253 18.20 -0.14 7.08
N ASP A 254 19.48 0.27 7.09
CA ASP A 254 20.49 -0.28 8.00
C ASP A 254 20.16 0.02 9.47
N GLU A 255 19.68 1.23 9.77
CA GLU A 255 19.30 1.60 11.14
C GLU A 255 18.09 0.78 11.62
N VAL A 256 17.08 0.63 10.75
CA VAL A 256 15.88 -0.15 11.09
C VAL A 256 16.18 -1.63 11.23
N ARG A 257 17.14 -2.17 10.47
CA ARG A 257 17.58 -3.56 10.58
C ARG A 257 18.27 -3.85 11.92
N GLN A 258 18.98 -2.87 12.48
CA GLN A 258 19.80 -3.03 13.68
C GLN A 258 19.07 -2.67 14.98
N LYS A 259 18.00 -1.90 14.92
CA LYS A 259 17.27 -1.40 16.09
C LYS A 259 15.88 -2.05 16.19
N GLU A 260 15.34 -2.18 17.40
CA GLU A 260 13.93 -2.53 17.56
C GLU A 260 13.04 -1.47 16.89
N PHE A 261 12.18 -1.91 15.98
CA PHE A 261 11.33 -1.02 15.20
C PHE A 261 9.93 -1.57 15.08
N LEU A 262 9.02 -1.10 15.92
CA LEU A 262 7.60 -1.46 15.91
C LEU A 262 7.34 -2.97 16.07
N PRO A 263 7.82 -3.63 17.16
CA PRO A 263 7.73 -5.07 17.33
C PRO A 263 6.29 -5.59 17.23
N GLY A 264 6.04 -6.48 16.26
CA GLY A 264 4.72 -7.09 16.07
C GLY A 264 3.61 -6.12 15.64
N GLY A 265 3.94 -4.89 15.26
CA GLY A 265 3.00 -3.88 14.82
C GLY A 265 2.71 -3.89 13.32
N ILE A 266 1.95 -2.90 12.86
CA ILE A 266 1.69 -2.62 11.43
C ILE A 266 2.07 -1.17 11.17
N TRP A 267 2.82 -0.93 10.11
CA TRP A 267 3.26 0.40 9.71
C TRP A 267 2.54 0.85 8.44
N PHE A 268 1.76 1.94 8.54
CA PHE A 268 1.24 2.65 7.38
C PHE A 268 2.18 3.82 7.08
N TYR A 269 3.00 3.66 6.05
CA TYR A 269 4.04 4.58 5.65
C TYR A 269 3.57 5.47 4.49
N PHE A 270 3.07 6.66 4.81
CA PHE A 270 2.63 7.65 3.83
C PHE A 270 3.82 8.52 3.39
N ALA A 271 4.48 8.11 2.34
CA ALA A 271 5.62 8.79 1.72
C ALA A 271 5.76 8.40 0.25
N CYS A 272 6.30 9.28 -0.57
CA CYS A 272 6.66 8.96 -1.95
C CYS A 272 7.64 7.79 -1.96
N PHE A 273 7.43 6.83 -2.85
CA PHE A 273 8.25 5.62 -2.99
C PHE A 273 8.37 4.79 -1.70
N GLY A 274 7.47 5.00 -0.73
CA GLY A 274 7.54 4.36 0.58
C GLY A 274 7.48 2.83 0.55
N ALA A 275 6.85 2.23 -0.45
CA ALA A 275 6.90 0.80 -0.70
C ALA A 275 7.87 0.44 -1.84
N GLY A 276 8.06 1.30 -2.82
CA GLY A 276 8.93 1.00 -3.94
C GLY A 276 8.78 1.96 -5.11
N THR A 277 9.45 1.66 -6.21
CA THR A 277 9.49 2.49 -7.41
C THR A 277 9.13 1.64 -8.63
N PRO A 278 8.08 2.01 -9.38
CA PRO A 278 7.71 1.34 -10.64
C PRO A 278 8.68 1.73 -11.75
N THR A 279 8.69 0.98 -12.83
CA THR A 279 9.49 1.30 -14.03
C THR A 279 9.12 2.66 -14.61
N ARG A 280 7.83 3.01 -14.55
CA ARG A 280 7.29 4.31 -15.00
C ARG A 280 6.19 4.76 -14.04
N SER A 281 6.17 6.04 -13.72
CA SER A 281 5.09 6.60 -12.90
C SER A 281 3.76 6.58 -13.66
N VAL A 282 2.72 6.05 -13.02
CA VAL A 282 1.34 6.06 -13.54
C VAL A 282 0.73 7.47 -13.54
N PHE A 283 1.30 8.38 -12.76
CA PHE A 283 0.84 9.76 -12.66
C PHE A 283 1.34 10.64 -13.81
N ARG A 284 2.45 10.26 -14.43
CA ARG A 284 3.15 11.12 -15.41
C ARG A 284 2.26 11.67 -16.53
N PRO A 285 1.40 10.88 -17.23
CA PRO A 285 0.54 11.40 -18.29
C PRO A 285 -0.47 12.46 -17.80
N TRP A 286 -0.95 12.31 -16.57
CA TRP A 286 -1.93 13.22 -15.97
C TRP A 286 -1.27 14.49 -15.47
N MET A 287 -0.05 14.36 -14.93
CA MET A 287 0.77 15.51 -14.55
C MET A 287 1.13 16.37 -15.76
N GLU A 288 1.44 15.78 -16.92
CA GLU A 288 1.64 16.52 -18.16
C GLU A 288 0.41 17.37 -18.53
N GLN A 289 -0.79 16.82 -18.39
CA GLN A 289 -2.02 17.58 -18.63
C GLN A 289 -2.18 18.73 -17.63
N LEU A 290 -1.87 18.51 -16.34
CA LEU A 290 -1.93 19.55 -15.32
C LEU A 290 -0.87 20.64 -15.52
N VAL A 291 0.29 20.30 -16.09
CA VAL A 291 1.31 21.28 -16.50
C VAL A 291 0.80 22.10 -17.69
N GLN A 292 0.23 21.47 -18.71
CA GLN A 292 -0.35 22.16 -19.87
C GLN A 292 -1.47 23.12 -19.50
N THR A 293 -2.27 22.78 -18.49
CA THR A 293 -3.33 23.64 -17.95
C THR A 293 -2.84 24.64 -16.91
N SER A 294 -1.51 24.72 -16.66
CA SER A 294 -0.89 25.62 -15.68
C SER A 294 -1.33 25.39 -14.22
N VAL A 295 -1.87 24.23 -13.90
CA VAL A 295 -2.25 23.82 -12.54
C VAL A 295 -1.05 23.25 -11.78
N MET A 296 -0.10 22.63 -12.50
CA MET A 296 1.12 22.06 -11.93
C MET A 296 2.35 22.68 -12.59
N SER A 297 3.42 22.81 -11.78
CA SER A 297 4.69 23.34 -12.29
C SER A 297 5.53 22.25 -12.97
N GLN A 298 6.20 22.59 -14.06
CA GLN A 298 7.07 21.70 -14.84
C GLN A 298 8.14 20.98 -14.00
N TRP A 299 8.69 21.64 -12.97
CA TRP A 299 9.73 21.06 -12.12
C TRP A 299 9.26 19.80 -11.36
N VAL A 300 7.95 19.68 -11.08
CA VAL A 300 7.38 18.48 -10.42
C VAL A 300 7.49 17.28 -11.35
N LEU A 301 7.13 17.47 -12.63
CA LEU A 301 7.25 16.43 -13.66
C LEU A 301 8.70 15.98 -13.84
N GLU A 302 9.65 16.93 -13.87
CA GLU A 302 11.08 16.62 -13.94
C GLU A 302 11.59 15.82 -12.74
N ARG A 303 11.06 16.06 -11.52
CA ARG A 303 11.40 15.25 -10.34
C ARG A 303 10.90 13.81 -10.47
N VAL A 304 9.70 13.61 -11.00
CA VAL A 304 9.17 12.27 -11.28
C VAL A 304 10.07 11.54 -12.28
N ASP A 305 10.42 12.20 -13.37
CA ASP A 305 11.27 11.59 -14.40
C ASP A 305 12.68 11.22 -13.88
N ARG A 306 13.26 12.05 -13.00
CA ARG A 306 14.56 11.75 -12.34
C ARG A 306 14.49 10.63 -11.31
N SER A 307 13.31 10.37 -10.74
CA SER A 307 13.12 9.30 -9.75
C SER A 307 12.89 7.93 -10.37
N ARG A 308 12.82 7.82 -11.69
CA ARG A 308 12.69 6.54 -12.41
C ARG A 308 13.90 5.64 -12.12
N PRO A 309 13.72 4.30 -12.09
CA PRO A 309 14.83 3.38 -11.94
C PRO A 309 15.88 3.57 -13.04
N LEU A 310 17.15 3.75 -12.66
CA LEU A 310 18.26 3.97 -13.60
C LEU A 310 18.45 2.83 -14.59
N ASP A 311 18.19 1.60 -14.15
CA ASP A 311 18.29 0.38 -14.95
C ASP A 311 16.96 -0.08 -15.55
N ALA A 312 15.95 0.79 -15.52
CA ALA A 312 14.59 0.52 -16.00
C ALA A 312 13.90 -0.71 -15.37
N ARG A 313 14.35 -1.18 -14.19
CA ARG A 313 13.74 -2.28 -13.44
C ARG A 313 13.04 -1.77 -12.20
N PRO A 314 11.76 -2.14 -11.94
CA PRO A 314 11.06 -1.75 -10.73
C PRO A 314 11.71 -2.39 -9.52
N PHE A 315 11.58 -1.74 -8.35
CA PHE A 315 12.13 -2.29 -7.11
C PHE A 315 11.28 -1.91 -5.90
N ILE A 316 11.35 -2.74 -4.85
CA ILE A 316 10.76 -2.45 -3.54
C ILE A 316 11.78 -1.67 -2.71
N ALA A 317 11.35 -0.64 -2.00
CA ALA A 317 12.21 0.22 -1.19
C ALA A 317 12.93 -0.57 -0.08
N ALA A 318 14.20 -0.24 0.15
CA ALA A 318 15.02 -0.95 1.13
C ALA A 318 14.50 -0.79 2.57
N LEU A 319 13.95 0.39 2.91
CA LEU A 319 13.50 0.68 4.27
C LEU A 319 12.38 -0.25 4.76
N PRO A 320 11.24 -0.43 4.06
CA PRO A 320 10.21 -1.37 4.49
C PRO A 320 10.68 -2.83 4.43
N GLN A 321 11.55 -3.21 3.50
CA GLN A 321 12.15 -4.55 3.48
C GLN A 321 12.95 -4.81 4.76
N ALA A 322 13.80 -3.86 5.17
CA ALA A 322 14.59 -3.97 6.39
C ALA A 322 13.70 -4.05 7.65
N ALA A 323 12.62 -3.25 7.71
CA ALA A 323 11.66 -3.30 8.80
C ALA A 323 10.98 -4.67 8.90
N LEU A 324 10.57 -5.25 7.79
CA LEU A 324 9.94 -6.58 7.76
C LEU A 324 10.92 -7.71 8.07
N ALA A 325 12.17 -7.63 7.60
CA ALA A 325 13.21 -8.61 7.86
C ALA A 325 13.71 -8.56 9.31
N ASN A 326 13.54 -7.44 10.01
CA ASN A 326 13.94 -7.30 11.40
C ASN A 326 13.10 -8.24 12.29
N PRO A 327 13.71 -9.14 13.10
CA PRO A 327 12.98 -9.99 14.04
C PRO A 327 12.13 -9.23 15.06
N LYS A 328 12.56 -8.01 15.41
CA LYS A 328 11.84 -7.08 16.28
C LYS A 328 11.19 -5.93 15.46
N GLY A 329 10.71 -6.26 14.27
CA GLY A 329 10.04 -5.34 13.36
C GLY A 329 8.53 -5.58 13.26
N PRO A 330 7.87 -4.81 12.38
CA PRO A 330 6.43 -4.95 12.11
C PRO A 330 6.11 -6.26 11.38
N LEU A 331 4.85 -6.68 11.47
CA LEU A 331 4.31 -7.82 10.73
C LEU A 331 3.95 -7.45 9.28
N ALA A 332 3.63 -6.17 9.07
CA ALA A 332 3.26 -5.65 7.76
C ALA A 332 3.61 -4.17 7.63
N VAL A 333 3.89 -3.76 6.40
CA VAL A 333 4.04 -2.35 6.02
C VAL A 333 3.10 -2.07 4.85
N ILE A 334 2.27 -1.04 4.98
CA ILE A 334 1.50 -0.48 3.87
C ILE A 334 2.23 0.78 3.41
N GLY A 335 2.61 0.85 2.16
CA GLY A 335 3.30 2.00 1.60
C GLY A 335 2.88 2.25 0.16
N HIS A 336 3.28 3.38 -0.38
CA HIS A 336 2.94 3.80 -1.73
C HIS A 336 4.03 3.36 -2.72
N LEU A 337 3.62 2.67 -3.79
CA LEU A 337 4.46 2.48 -4.99
C LEU A 337 4.37 3.75 -5.83
N ASP A 338 5.45 4.43 -6.11
CA ASP A 338 5.44 5.71 -6.83
C ASP A 338 5.29 6.93 -5.88
N MET A 339 4.95 8.09 -6.43
CA MET A 339 4.73 9.31 -5.66
C MET A 339 3.40 9.27 -4.92
N ALA A 340 3.43 9.43 -3.61
CA ALA A 340 2.24 9.57 -2.78
C ALA A 340 1.70 11.01 -2.85
N TRP A 341 0.42 11.14 -3.13
CA TRP A 341 -0.28 12.41 -3.17
C TRP A 341 -1.32 12.48 -2.05
N ILE A 342 -1.80 13.69 -1.75
CA ILE A 342 -2.92 13.83 -0.82
C ILE A 342 -4.28 13.70 -1.53
N CYS A 343 -4.31 13.50 -2.84
CA CYS A 343 -5.53 13.46 -3.65
C CYS A 343 -6.53 12.38 -3.20
N ALA A 344 -6.03 11.29 -2.68
CA ALA A 344 -6.86 10.23 -2.10
C ALA A 344 -7.66 10.70 -0.85
N PHE A 345 -7.19 11.72 -0.14
CA PHE A 345 -7.71 12.15 1.16
C PHE A 345 -8.18 13.60 1.19
N HIS A 346 -7.78 14.41 0.22
CA HIS A 346 -8.13 15.82 0.12
C HIS A 346 -8.22 16.25 -1.34
N ASN A 347 -9.35 16.83 -1.74
CA ASN A 347 -9.53 17.40 -3.07
C ASN A 347 -9.09 18.87 -3.04
N PRO A 348 -7.97 19.24 -3.70
CA PRO A 348 -7.46 20.61 -3.66
C PRO A 348 -8.35 21.61 -4.41
N ARG A 349 -9.28 21.15 -5.28
CA ARG A 349 -10.16 22.03 -6.08
C ARG A 349 -11.32 22.58 -5.28
N ASN A 350 -11.96 21.74 -4.46
CA ASN A 350 -13.17 22.12 -3.71
C ASN A 350 -12.95 22.14 -2.19
N GLY A 351 -11.73 21.77 -1.72
CA GLY A 351 -11.40 21.72 -0.30
C GLY A 351 -12.02 20.53 0.44
N GLU A 352 -12.70 19.61 -0.26
CA GLU A 352 -13.34 18.45 0.37
C GLU A 352 -12.31 17.48 0.94
N THR A 353 -12.52 17.06 2.19
CA THR A 353 -11.65 16.09 2.86
C THR A 353 -12.29 14.71 2.89
N HIS A 354 -11.51 13.68 2.56
CA HIS A 354 -11.92 12.28 2.55
C HIS A 354 -11.16 11.46 3.60
N THR A 355 -10.80 12.06 4.73
CA THR A 355 -10.02 11.42 5.80
C THR A 355 -10.71 10.23 6.45
N HIS A 356 -12.05 10.10 6.30
CA HIS A 356 -12.79 8.90 6.66
C HIS A 356 -12.26 7.63 5.97
N ARG A 357 -11.66 7.76 4.77
CA ARG A 357 -11.02 6.63 4.06
C ARG A 357 -9.84 6.06 4.85
N LEU A 358 -9.04 6.94 5.43
CA LEU A 358 -7.92 6.54 6.27
C LEU A 358 -8.41 6.01 7.63
N GLU A 359 -9.41 6.68 8.25
CA GLU A 359 -10.05 6.19 9.47
C GLU A 359 -10.55 4.75 9.32
N ASP A 360 -11.22 4.42 8.20
CA ASP A 360 -11.70 3.06 7.91
C ASP A 360 -10.57 2.02 7.89
N VAL A 361 -9.48 2.32 7.19
CA VAL A 361 -8.31 1.43 7.11
C VAL A 361 -7.70 1.21 8.49
N LEU A 362 -7.47 2.29 9.24
CA LEU A 362 -6.85 2.23 10.56
C LEU A 362 -7.75 1.53 11.58
N THR A 363 -9.06 1.82 11.56
CA THR A 363 -10.05 1.15 12.43
C THR A 363 -10.10 -0.34 12.15
N THR A 364 -10.13 -0.74 10.88
CA THR A 364 -10.13 -2.16 10.49
C THR A 364 -8.92 -2.90 11.07
N MET A 365 -7.74 -2.27 11.13
CA MET A 365 -6.53 -2.88 11.72
C MET A 365 -6.62 -2.98 13.25
N VAL A 366 -7.02 -1.93 13.95
CA VAL A 366 -7.09 -1.95 15.43
C VAL A 366 -8.22 -2.81 15.97
N GLU A 367 -9.26 -3.09 15.19
CA GLU A 367 -10.32 -4.06 15.49
C GLU A 367 -9.85 -5.53 15.37
N GLY A 368 -8.62 -5.77 14.91
CA GLY A 368 -8.07 -7.10 14.73
C GLY A 368 -8.46 -7.78 13.42
N SER A 369 -8.90 -7.04 12.43
CA SER A 369 -9.07 -7.57 11.07
C SER A 369 -7.71 -7.87 10.42
N ARG A 370 -7.69 -8.77 9.44
CA ARG A 370 -6.48 -9.08 8.67
C ARG A 370 -6.05 -7.87 7.86
N VAL A 371 -4.75 -7.63 7.79
CA VAL A 371 -4.19 -6.41 7.18
C VAL A 371 -4.53 -6.27 5.69
N GLY A 372 -4.63 -7.38 4.95
CA GLY A 372 -5.07 -7.35 3.56
C GLY A 372 -6.48 -6.77 3.40
N LEU A 373 -7.39 -7.11 4.31
CA LEU A 373 -8.75 -6.56 4.31
C LEU A 373 -8.76 -5.07 4.65
N ALA A 374 -7.88 -4.62 5.55
CA ALA A 374 -7.74 -3.21 5.86
C ALA A 374 -7.32 -2.39 4.64
N LEU A 375 -6.29 -2.85 3.90
CA LEU A 375 -5.86 -2.18 2.67
C LEU A 375 -6.96 -2.20 1.58
N HIS A 376 -7.68 -3.32 1.45
CA HIS A 376 -8.78 -3.43 0.50
C HIS A 376 -9.88 -2.37 0.74
N SER A 377 -10.12 -1.97 1.99
CA SER A 377 -11.08 -0.91 2.29
C SER A 377 -10.72 0.42 1.62
N LEU A 378 -9.43 0.69 1.41
CA LEU A 378 -8.95 1.88 0.70
C LEU A 378 -9.19 1.78 -0.81
N SER A 379 -8.88 0.64 -1.43
CA SER A 379 -9.05 0.45 -2.87
C SER A 379 -10.52 0.56 -3.33
N ARG A 380 -11.48 0.25 -2.47
CA ARG A 380 -12.91 0.44 -2.76
C ARG A 380 -13.28 1.86 -3.13
N PHE A 381 -12.59 2.85 -2.58
CA PHE A 381 -12.85 4.25 -2.90
C PHE A 381 -12.44 4.62 -4.32
N ALA A 382 -11.50 3.88 -4.92
CA ALA A 382 -11.13 4.05 -6.32
C ALA A 382 -12.30 3.79 -7.27
N SER A 383 -13.25 2.92 -6.90
CA SER A 383 -14.46 2.63 -7.69
C SER A 383 -15.35 3.86 -7.93
N LYS A 384 -15.30 4.88 -7.05
CA LYS A 384 -16.00 6.14 -7.27
C LYS A 384 -15.35 6.91 -8.42
N ALA A 385 -14.03 7.08 -8.37
CA ALA A 385 -13.27 7.74 -9.43
C ALA A 385 -13.44 7.00 -10.78
N ASP A 386 -13.44 5.66 -10.78
CA ASP A 386 -13.69 4.85 -11.98
C ASP A 386 -15.07 5.11 -12.60
N ARG A 387 -16.11 5.31 -11.78
CA ARG A 387 -17.46 5.64 -12.30
C ARG A 387 -17.50 7.00 -12.94
N GLU A 388 -16.88 8.01 -12.32
CA GLU A 388 -16.81 9.35 -12.88
C GLU A 388 -15.99 9.38 -14.18
N LEU A 389 -14.84 8.70 -14.21
CA LEU A 389 -14.01 8.56 -15.41
C LEU A 389 -14.76 7.88 -16.57
N ARG A 390 -15.57 6.84 -16.28
CA ARG A 390 -16.41 6.20 -17.31
C ARG A 390 -17.42 7.16 -17.93
N LYS A 391 -18.00 8.10 -17.17
CA LYS A 391 -18.89 9.15 -17.71
C LYS A 391 -18.15 10.01 -18.74
N TYR A 392 -16.92 10.45 -18.43
CA TYR A 392 -16.10 11.21 -19.38
C TYR A 392 -15.85 10.43 -20.68
N HIS A 393 -15.54 9.14 -20.59
CA HIS A 393 -15.34 8.30 -21.77
C HIS A 393 -16.62 8.12 -22.59
N GLN A 394 -17.76 7.93 -21.96
CA GLN A 394 -19.06 7.81 -22.62
C GLN A 394 -19.46 9.11 -23.33
N GLU A 395 -19.29 10.25 -22.70
CA GLU A 395 -19.56 11.57 -23.29
C GLU A 395 -18.68 11.82 -24.51
N THR A 396 -17.38 11.50 -24.42
CA THR A 396 -16.43 11.65 -25.54
C THR A 396 -16.78 10.72 -26.69
N ALA A 397 -17.16 9.48 -26.43
CA ALA A 397 -17.57 8.49 -27.44
C ALA A 397 -18.88 8.91 -28.11
N ALA A 398 -19.86 9.42 -27.36
CA ALA A 398 -21.14 9.91 -27.88
C ALA A 398 -20.94 11.13 -28.80
N ALA A 399 -20.07 12.07 -28.44
CA ALA A 399 -19.73 13.22 -29.27
C ALA A 399 -19.02 12.80 -30.56
N GLY A 400 -18.12 11.82 -30.52
CA GLY A 400 -17.44 11.28 -31.70
C GLY A 400 -18.37 10.50 -32.64
N SER A 401 -19.39 9.80 -32.12
CA SER A 401 -20.33 9.02 -32.94
C SER A 401 -21.45 9.85 -33.57
N SER A 402 -21.79 11.00 -33.01
CA SER A 402 -22.85 11.87 -33.54
C SER A 402 -22.42 12.75 -34.72
N GLY A 403 -21.11 12.72 -35.11
CA GLY A 403 -20.59 13.57 -36.18
C GLY A 403 -20.73 15.08 -35.89
N GLN A 404 -21.29 15.42 -34.75
CA GLN A 404 -21.25 16.76 -34.22
C GLN A 404 -19.84 16.98 -33.71
N SER A 405 -19.05 17.67 -34.52
CA SER A 405 -17.91 18.41 -34.02
C SER A 405 -18.38 19.12 -32.74
N LEU A 406 -17.70 18.95 -31.63
CA LEU A 406 -17.87 19.78 -30.44
C LEU A 406 -17.52 21.26 -30.72
N SER A 407 -17.72 21.71 -31.97
CA SER A 407 -17.52 23.05 -32.50
C SER A 407 -18.71 24.01 -32.27
N GLY A 408 -19.60 23.72 -31.35
CA GLY A 408 -20.24 24.79 -30.58
C GLY A 408 -19.18 25.24 -29.60
N GLU A 409 -18.72 26.49 -29.70
CA GLU A 409 -17.71 27.16 -28.90
C GLU A 409 -17.69 26.66 -27.44
N ILE A 410 -16.99 25.51 -27.19
CA ILE A 410 -16.58 25.20 -25.82
C ILE A 410 -15.52 26.25 -25.56
N ASP A 411 -15.83 27.19 -24.69
CA ASP A 411 -14.93 28.19 -24.20
C ASP A 411 -13.62 27.46 -23.80
N GLU A 412 -12.48 27.97 -24.26
CA GLU A 412 -11.15 27.40 -24.00
C GLU A 412 -10.95 27.15 -22.50
N GLU A 413 -11.53 28.00 -21.64
CA GLU A 413 -11.54 27.88 -20.19
C GLU A 413 -12.33 26.63 -19.72
N GLN A 414 -13.47 26.34 -20.31
CA GLN A 414 -14.25 25.13 -20.00
C GLN A 414 -13.55 23.86 -20.43
N ALA A 415 -12.87 23.87 -21.58
CA ALA A 415 -12.07 22.76 -22.06
C ALA A 415 -10.89 22.47 -21.12
N LYS A 416 -10.21 23.52 -20.67
CA LYS A 416 -9.13 23.47 -19.68
C LYS A 416 -9.63 22.94 -18.33
N GLU A 417 -10.76 23.40 -17.85
CA GLU A 417 -11.37 22.94 -16.60
C GLU A 417 -11.72 21.44 -16.65
N ARG A 418 -12.37 20.97 -17.72
CA ARG A 418 -12.68 19.55 -17.93
C ARG A 418 -11.42 18.66 -17.98
N THR A 419 -10.37 19.14 -18.67
CA THR A 419 -9.08 18.43 -18.73
C THR A 419 -8.44 18.32 -17.35
N THR A 420 -8.47 19.41 -16.58
CA THR A 420 -7.95 19.46 -15.21
C THR A 420 -8.72 18.51 -14.29
N GLU A 421 -10.05 18.52 -14.36
CA GLU A 421 -10.90 17.64 -13.57
C GLU A 421 -10.63 16.16 -13.86
N ARG A 422 -10.57 15.80 -15.14
CA ARG A 422 -10.23 14.42 -15.55
C ARG A 422 -8.86 13.99 -15.05
N ALA A 423 -7.84 14.85 -15.14
CA ALA A 423 -6.51 14.56 -14.64
C ALA A 423 -6.52 14.35 -13.12
N HIS A 424 -7.24 15.16 -12.35
CA HIS A 424 -7.38 14.97 -10.90
C HIS A 424 -8.08 13.66 -10.54
N LEU A 425 -9.14 13.27 -11.24
CA LEU A 425 -9.83 11.99 -11.02
C LEU A 425 -8.91 10.79 -11.27
N TRP A 426 -8.09 10.86 -12.33
CA TRP A 426 -7.07 9.83 -12.59
C TRP A 426 -6.00 9.81 -11.50
N MET A 427 -5.53 10.97 -11.05
CA MET A 427 -4.58 11.04 -9.95
C MET A 427 -5.17 10.50 -8.64
N GLU A 428 -6.42 10.83 -8.29
CA GLU A 428 -7.11 10.27 -7.12
C GLU A 428 -7.21 8.74 -7.22
N ARG A 429 -7.62 8.22 -8.38
CA ARG A 429 -7.71 6.79 -8.63
C ARG A 429 -6.36 6.09 -8.42
N HIS A 430 -5.31 6.60 -9.07
CA HIS A 430 -3.98 6.01 -8.96
C HIS A 430 -3.41 6.13 -7.55
N ASP A 431 -3.62 7.26 -6.86
CA ASP A 431 -3.18 7.43 -5.48
C ASP A 431 -3.83 6.39 -4.54
N LEU A 432 -5.12 6.09 -4.73
CA LEU A 432 -5.83 5.06 -3.97
C LEU A 432 -5.38 3.62 -4.29
N THR A 433 -5.00 3.34 -5.53
CA THR A 433 -4.64 1.99 -5.99
C THR A 433 -3.15 1.68 -5.92
N SER A 434 -2.29 2.66 -5.71
CA SER A 434 -0.84 2.46 -5.62
C SER A 434 -0.35 2.14 -4.21
N TYR A 435 -1.22 2.12 -3.18
CA TYR A 435 -0.85 1.56 -1.90
C TYR A 435 -0.72 0.04 -2.01
N THR A 436 0.38 -0.48 -1.53
CA THR A 436 0.65 -1.91 -1.54
C THR A 436 0.99 -2.42 -0.14
N LEU A 437 0.71 -3.69 0.09
CA LEU A 437 1.00 -4.39 1.33
C LEU A 437 2.27 -5.21 1.18
N LEU A 438 3.25 -4.89 1.99
CA LEU A 438 4.44 -5.71 2.19
C LEU A 438 4.25 -6.51 3.49
N GLY A 439 4.37 -7.84 3.40
CA GLY A 439 4.06 -8.80 4.45
C GLY A 439 2.96 -9.78 4.05
N ASP A 440 2.65 -10.73 4.92
CA ASP A 440 1.56 -11.68 4.71
C ASP A 440 0.19 -10.96 4.89
N PRO A 441 -0.72 -11.00 3.90
CA PRO A 441 -2.00 -10.32 3.98
C PRO A 441 -2.93 -10.88 5.06
N ALA A 442 -2.62 -12.05 5.60
CA ALA A 442 -3.41 -12.71 6.64
C ALA A 442 -3.02 -12.32 8.07
N VAL A 443 -1.90 -11.61 8.30
CA VAL A 443 -1.50 -11.18 9.66
C VAL A 443 -2.48 -10.18 10.26
N ARG A 444 -2.50 -10.12 11.58
CA ARG A 444 -3.35 -9.23 12.38
C ARG A 444 -2.52 -8.46 13.38
N LEU A 445 -2.92 -7.24 13.65
CA LEU A 445 -2.30 -6.41 14.68
C LEU A 445 -2.58 -6.96 16.09
N VAL A 446 -3.83 -7.30 16.34
CA VAL A 446 -4.37 -7.92 17.57
C VAL A 446 -5.38 -9.00 17.20
N ASP A 447 -5.80 -9.80 18.16
CA ASP A 447 -6.88 -10.73 17.93
C ASP A 447 -8.20 -9.99 17.72
N ARG A 448 -9.05 -10.56 16.87
CA ARG A 448 -10.33 -9.93 16.56
C ARG A 448 -11.21 -9.92 17.81
N LEU A 449 -11.68 -8.73 18.18
CA LEU A 449 -12.65 -8.61 19.26
C LEU A 449 -13.92 -9.38 18.91
N SER A 450 -14.30 -10.31 19.77
CA SER A 450 -15.61 -10.97 19.69
C SER A 450 -16.67 -9.90 19.97
N ARG A 451 -17.47 -9.56 18.96
CA ARG A 451 -18.65 -8.69 19.12
C ARG A 451 -19.87 -9.52 19.43
#